data_06d161e100e814da5353bd675c4800b4
#
_entry.id   06d161e100e814da5353bd675c4800b4
#
_cell.length_a   1.000
_cell.length_b   1.000
_cell.length_c   1.000
_cell.angle_alpha   90.00
_cell.angle_beta   90.00
_cell.angle_gamma   90.00
#
_symmetry.space_group_name_H-M   'P 1'
#
loop_
_entity.id
_entity.type
_entity.pdbx_description
1 polymer ?
#
loop_
_entity_poly.entity_id
_entity_poly.type
_entity_poly.pdbx_seq_one_letter_code
_entity_poly.pdbx_strand_id
1 'polypeptide(L)'
;MWPLLLLWDMGLSGIIIEVILGLIGLDFLFRLWRRKVYYVKVYDFTKGHSWCSISDTEQAVHCSVCEHVLLGGGLRCDSCGVCADERCMHKADKRLKCKQVSVDSISMKHQWVKGNLPPESICHVCEEECGNERHFSDFRCCWCQWTVHEKCLPNLADLCNLGVYRNFIIPPNCITLRRSPRGRLRSQCLVASIKEPQWGPQWKPLIVIGNGKSGSNEACHLLSSARKVLNAVQAIDLSDQEPKIALQLCALLKETQCRLLIAGGDGTIAWVLNAVQNLDVKHLPETAVLPLGTGNDLSRALGWGPHIEGAVDFHGILKKIEASSSALLDRWLADIRPSRHLGIRFPGRSVRFNNYFSVGXXXXXXXXCSPQFSFNEAVTNVFIQSSTF
;
A
#
# COMPACT_ATOMS: atom_id res chain seq x y z
N MET A 1 -70.53 9.53 15.96
CA MET A 1 -69.32 9.40 16.83
C MET A 1 -68.17 8.60 16.20
N TRP A 2 -68.25 8.22 14.95
CA TRP A 2 -67.21 7.39 14.28
C TRP A 2 -66.23 8.12 13.36
N PRO A 3 -66.43 9.35 12.88
CA PRO A 3 -65.44 9.96 11.99
C PRO A 3 -64.24 10.60 12.69
N LEU A 4 -64.32 10.85 14.01
CA LEU A 4 -63.21 11.48 14.75
C LEU A 4 -62.08 10.50 15.14
N LEU A 5 -62.40 9.21 15.27
CA LEU A 5 -61.42 8.18 15.61
C LEU A 5 -60.52 7.80 14.40
N LEU A 6 -61.06 7.87 13.18
CA LEU A 6 -60.29 7.64 11.93
C LEU A 6 -59.31 8.75 11.65
N LEU A 7 -59.64 10.00 12.00
CA LEU A 7 -58.72 11.14 11.84
C LEU A 7 -57.56 11.07 12.86
N TRP A 8 -57.77 10.50 14.00
CA TRP A 8 -56.73 10.33 15.02
C TRP A 8 -55.75 9.22 14.64
N ASP A 9 -56.26 8.14 14.06
CA ASP A 9 -55.46 7.00 13.57
C ASP A 9 -54.60 7.42 12.35
N MET A 10 -55.17 8.25 11.47
CA MET A 10 -54.43 8.78 10.32
C MET A 10 -53.37 9.78 10.77
N GLY A 11 -53.62 10.52 11.84
CA GLY A 11 -52.63 11.46 12.40
C GLY A 11 -51.39 10.77 12.96
N LEU A 12 -51.59 9.69 13.71
CA LEU A 12 -50.47 8.92 14.30
C LEU A 12 -49.67 8.19 13.24
N SER A 13 -50.34 7.59 12.26
CA SER A 13 -49.62 6.91 11.13
C SER A 13 -48.90 7.92 10.26
N GLY A 14 -49.43 9.13 10.05
CA GLY A 14 -48.77 10.21 9.35
C GLY A 14 -47.47 10.65 10.02
N ILE A 15 -47.54 10.86 11.35
CA ILE A 15 -46.39 11.23 12.18
C ILE A 15 -45.30 10.13 12.11
N ILE A 16 -45.69 8.87 12.21
CA ILE A 16 -44.77 7.73 12.14
C ILE A 16 -44.09 7.70 10.79
N ILE A 17 -44.80 7.90 9.68
CA ILE A 17 -44.25 7.91 8.33
C ILE A 17 -43.27 9.07 8.20
N GLU A 18 -43.58 10.28 8.66
CA GLU A 18 -42.70 11.44 8.62
C GLU A 18 -41.41 11.21 9.42
N VAL A 19 -41.51 10.62 10.59
CA VAL A 19 -40.35 10.27 11.45
C VAL A 19 -39.47 9.25 10.73
N ILE A 20 -40.05 8.23 10.12
CA ILE A 20 -39.29 7.19 9.37
C ILE A 20 -38.63 7.83 8.17
N LEU A 21 -39.30 8.67 7.40
CA LEU A 21 -38.73 9.37 6.25
C LEU A 21 -37.62 10.34 6.67
N GLY A 22 -37.80 11.02 7.81
CA GLY A 22 -36.77 11.87 8.41
C GLY A 22 -35.53 11.09 8.80
N LEU A 23 -35.70 9.94 9.43
CA LEU A 23 -34.58 9.07 9.82
C LEU A 23 -33.87 8.49 8.59
N ILE A 24 -34.60 8.11 7.54
CA ILE A 24 -34.03 7.66 6.27
C ILE A 24 -33.24 8.82 5.60
N GLY A 25 -33.81 10.02 5.61
CA GLY A 25 -33.16 11.22 5.09
C GLY A 25 -31.87 11.54 5.85
N LEU A 26 -31.91 11.48 7.18
CA LEU A 26 -30.73 11.70 8.03
C LEU A 26 -29.67 10.63 7.79
N ASP A 27 -30.05 9.36 7.67
CA ASP A 27 -29.11 8.29 7.34
C ASP A 27 -28.48 8.50 5.95
N PHE A 28 -29.29 8.91 4.99
CA PHE A 28 -28.83 9.24 3.62
C PHE A 28 -27.85 10.42 3.63
N LEU A 29 -28.16 11.49 4.34
CA LEU A 29 -27.26 12.66 4.50
C LEU A 29 -25.99 12.29 5.23
N PHE A 30 -26.09 11.44 6.27
CA PHE A 30 -24.95 10.92 7.01
C PHE A 30 -24.06 10.03 6.15
N ARG A 31 -24.64 9.23 5.26
CA ARG A 31 -23.90 8.44 4.28
C ARG A 31 -23.22 9.32 3.23
N LEU A 32 -23.88 10.37 2.76
CA LEU A 32 -23.29 11.37 1.84
C LEU A 32 -22.14 12.11 2.51
N TRP A 33 -22.31 12.52 3.76
CA TRP A 33 -21.26 13.17 4.56
C TRP A 33 -20.08 12.25 4.80
N ARG A 34 -20.34 10.98 5.12
CA ARG A 34 -19.31 9.95 5.32
C ARG A 34 -18.53 9.61 4.03
N ARG A 35 -19.12 9.81 2.87
CA ARG A 35 -18.46 9.48 1.58
C ARG A 35 -17.21 10.30 1.32
N LYS A 36 -17.03 11.43 1.98
CA LYS A 36 -15.84 12.31 1.82
C LYS A 36 -14.71 12.03 2.81
N VAL A 37 -14.88 11.05 3.70
CA VAL A 37 -13.84 10.71 4.67
C VAL A 37 -13.13 9.44 4.19
N TYR A 38 -11.91 9.61 3.72
CA TYR A 38 -11.08 8.51 3.22
C TYR A 38 -10.36 7.84 4.39
N TYR A 39 -10.61 6.56 4.58
CA TYR A 39 -9.98 5.77 5.64
C TYR A 39 -9.19 4.63 5.01
N VAL A 40 -7.87 4.70 5.09
CA VAL A 40 -6.98 3.61 4.72
C VAL A 40 -6.73 2.77 5.98
N LYS A 41 -6.97 1.48 5.87
CA LYS A 41 -6.75 0.52 6.95
C LYS A 41 -5.27 0.24 7.13
N VAL A 42 -4.78 0.29 8.35
CA VAL A 42 -3.41 -0.13 8.69
C VAL A 42 -3.43 -1.05 9.90
N TYR A 43 -2.50 -1.98 9.94
CA TYR A 43 -2.26 -2.76 11.15
C TYR A 43 -1.64 -1.87 12.22
N ASP A 44 -2.06 -2.07 13.46
CA ASP A 44 -1.55 -1.29 14.61
C ASP A 44 -0.24 -1.92 15.11
N PHE A 45 0.86 -1.53 14.49
CA PHE A 45 2.21 -2.00 14.83
C PHE A 45 2.67 -1.51 16.21
N THR A 46 1.91 -0.65 16.87
CA THR A 46 2.20 -0.28 18.26
C THR A 46 1.88 -1.42 19.25
N LYS A 47 1.17 -2.44 18.79
CA LYS A 47 0.72 -3.59 19.62
C LYS A 47 1.39 -4.90 19.26
N GLY A 48 2.59 -4.84 18.73
CA GLY A 48 3.35 -6.01 18.36
C GLY A 48 4.08 -5.83 17.04
N HIS A 49 4.63 -6.91 16.54
CA HIS A 49 5.42 -6.94 15.32
C HIS A 49 4.71 -7.71 14.21
N SER A 50 5.07 -7.40 12.96
CA SER A 50 4.61 -8.16 11.78
C SER A 50 5.62 -9.28 11.52
N TRP A 51 5.38 -10.45 12.10
CA TRP A 51 6.32 -11.56 12.09
C TRP A 51 6.25 -12.36 10.78
N CYS A 52 7.43 -12.60 10.20
CA CYS A 52 7.64 -13.48 9.05
C CYS A 52 8.69 -14.51 9.42
N SER A 53 8.55 -15.74 8.94
CA SER A 53 9.55 -16.78 9.15
C SER A 53 10.86 -16.39 8.47
N ILE A 54 11.96 -16.64 9.16
CA ILE A 54 13.30 -16.51 8.59
C ILE A 54 13.57 -17.79 7.81
N SER A 55 13.57 -17.71 6.48
CA SER A 55 14.10 -18.77 5.63
C SER A 55 15.63 -18.71 5.66
N ASP A 56 16.28 -19.78 5.25
CA ASP A 56 17.72 -19.95 5.26
C ASP A 56 18.48 -18.67 4.97
N THR A 57 19.22 -18.20 5.98
CA THR A 57 20.06 -17.01 5.87
C THR A 57 21.52 -17.43 5.88
N GLU A 58 22.30 -16.83 5.02
CA GLU A 58 23.75 -17.04 4.97
C GLU A 58 24.47 -16.51 6.22
N GLN A 59 23.76 -15.69 7.00
CA GLN A 59 24.31 -15.08 8.21
C GLN A 59 23.61 -15.60 9.47
N ALA A 60 24.39 -15.69 10.54
CA ALA A 60 23.86 -16.01 11.87
C ALA A 60 22.94 -14.87 12.33
N VAL A 61 21.68 -15.20 12.61
CA VAL A 61 20.69 -14.26 13.14
C VAL A 61 20.50 -14.52 14.62
N HIS A 62 20.47 -13.47 15.43
CA HIS A 62 20.31 -13.54 16.87
C HIS A 62 18.91 -13.07 17.31
N CYS A 63 18.38 -13.72 18.34
CA CYS A 63 17.13 -13.29 18.96
C CYS A 63 17.33 -11.95 19.68
N SER A 64 16.54 -10.95 19.36
CA SER A 64 16.63 -9.60 19.99
C SER A 64 16.17 -9.58 21.46
N VAL A 65 15.70 -10.72 22.01
CA VAL A 65 15.22 -10.82 23.41
C VAL A 65 16.19 -11.59 24.30
N CYS A 66 16.67 -12.74 23.84
CA CYS A 66 17.56 -13.63 24.63
C CYS A 66 18.99 -13.66 24.07
N GLU A 67 19.22 -13.02 22.97
CA GLU A 67 20.52 -12.86 22.28
C GLU A 67 21.15 -14.17 21.77
N HIS A 68 20.45 -15.30 21.91
CA HIS A 68 20.89 -16.58 21.35
C HIS A 68 20.79 -16.61 19.83
N VAL A 69 21.69 -17.34 19.20
CA VAL A 69 21.67 -17.59 17.76
C VAL A 69 20.42 -18.39 17.39
N LEU A 70 19.73 -17.97 16.35
CA LEU A 70 18.56 -18.67 15.80
C LEU A 70 19.04 -19.73 14.80
N LEU A 71 19.16 -20.97 15.29
CA LEU A 71 19.62 -22.11 14.48
C LEU A 71 18.41 -22.83 13.85
N GLY A 72 18.36 -22.83 12.54
CA GLY A 72 17.34 -23.56 11.78
C GLY A 72 15.95 -22.94 11.78
N GLY A 73 15.84 -21.65 12.10
CA GLY A 73 14.57 -20.94 12.01
C GLY A 73 14.37 -19.89 13.09
N GLY A 74 13.42 -19.03 12.85
CA GLY A 74 13.07 -17.94 13.75
C GLY A 74 12.10 -16.98 13.06
N LEU A 75 11.80 -15.89 13.71
CA LEU A 75 10.88 -14.89 13.21
C LEU A 75 11.60 -13.55 13.05
N ARG A 76 11.34 -12.85 11.97
CA ARG A 76 11.84 -11.49 11.74
C ARG A 76 10.65 -10.57 11.47
N CYS A 77 10.63 -9.42 12.11
CA CYS A 77 9.63 -8.41 11.81
C CYS A 77 9.93 -7.78 10.45
N ASP A 78 8.95 -7.79 9.54
CA ASP A 78 9.08 -7.26 8.18
C ASP A 78 9.13 -5.73 8.14
N SER A 79 8.86 -5.06 9.25
CA SER A 79 8.83 -3.59 9.32
C SER A 79 10.06 -3.00 10.01
N CYS A 80 10.40 -3.47 11.22
CA CYS A 80 11.52 -2.92 11.99
C CYS A 80 12.80 -3.76 11.91
N GLY A 81 12.69 -5.06 11.56
CA GLY A 81 13.84 -5.95 11.48
C GLY A 81 14.22 -6.68 12.77
N VAL A 82 13.48 -6.46 13.86
CA VAL A 82 13.66 -7.21 15.12
C VAL A 82 13.49 -8.71 14.82
N CYS A 83 14.38 -9.54 15.35
CA CYS A 83 14.34 -10.99 15.21
C CYS A 83 14.03 -11.66 16.54
N ALA A 84 13.31 -12.77 16.52
CA ALA A 84 12.94 -13.47 17.73
C ALA A 84 12.83 -14.98 17.51
N ASP A 85 13.27 -15.74 18.52
CA ASP A 85 12.87 -17.13 18.67
C ASP A 85 11.35 -17.19 18.88
N GLU A 86 10.70 -18.22 18.40
CA GLU A 86 9.25 -18.42 18.56
C GLU A 86 8.82 -18.30 20.03
N ARG A 87 9.63 -18.84 20.95
CA ARG A 87 9.37 -18.77 22.39
C ARG A 87 9.52 -17.37 22.96
N CYS A 88 10.27 -16.51 22.28
CA CYS A 88 10.51 -15.13 22.68
C CYS A 88 9.54 -14.13 22.02
N MET A 89 8.74 -14.56 21.06
CA MET A 89 7.84 -13.70 20.27
C MET A 89 6.96 -12.80 21.15
N HIS A 90 6.26 -13.36 22.14
CA HIS A 90 5.39 -12.60 23.04
C HIS A 90 6.16 -11.59 23.91
N LYS A 91 7.40 -11.92 24.29
CA LYS A 91 8.25 -11.01 25.05
C LYS A 91 8.72 -9.86 24.15
N ALA A 92 9.06 -10.18 22.90
CA ALA A 92 9.43 -9.16 21.89
C ALA A 92 8.27 -8.18 21.66
N ASP A 93 7.05 -8.69 21.45
CA ASP A 93 5.85 -7.86 21.25
C ASP A 93 5.57 -6.90 22.42
N LYS A 94 5.93 -7.30 23.65
CA LYS A 94 5.69 -6.49 24.84
C LYS A 94 6.83 -5.51 25.14
N ARG A 95 8.08 -5.87 24.86
CA ARG A 95 9.26 -5.14 25.29
C ARG A 95 9.88 -4.26 24.21
N LEU A 96 9.81 -4.71 22.96
CA LEU A 96 10.46 -4.03 21.84
C LEU A 96 9.41 -3.26 21.03
N LYS A 97 9.67 -2.00 20.78
CA LYS A 97 8.77 -1.16 19.98
C LYS A 97 8.99 -1.44 18.49
N CYS A 98 7.92 -1.80 17.80
CA CYS A 98 7.96 -1.92 16.35
C CYS A 98 8.07 -0.54 15.69
N LYS A 99 8.45 -0.49 14.41
CA LYS A 99 8.50 0.73 13.60
C LYS A 99 7.15 1.45 13.65
N GLN A 100 7.15 2.67 14.14
CA GLN A 100 5.93 3.43 14.42
C GLN A 100 5.35 4.03 13.14
N VAL A 101 4.13 3.67 12.81
CA VAL A 101 3.39 4.15 11.62
C VAL A 101 3.04 5.64 11.76
N SER A 102 2.75 6.07 12.98
CA SER A 102 2.38 7.45 13.30
C SER A 102 3.00 7.84 14.64
N VAL A 103 3.50 9.06 14.72
CA VAL A 103 4.12 9.62 15.92
C VAL A 103 3.54 11.01 16.18
N ASP A 104 3.06 11.26 17.37
CA ASP A 104 2.58 12.58 17.80
C ASP A 104 3.75 13.43 18.25
N SER A 105 4.52 13.94 17.29
CA SER A 105 5.71 14.76 17.52
C SER A 105 5.93 15.69 16.33
N ILE A 106 6.49 16.85 16.58
CA ILE A 106 6.85 17.82 15.53
C ILE A 106 8.06 17.32 14.73
N SER A 107 9.00 16.64 15.41
CA SER A 107 10.26 16.19 14.80
C SER A 107 10.39 14.67 14.85
N MET A 108 11.10 14.13 13.87
CA MET A 108 11.42 12.70 13.81
C MET A 108 12.70 12.40 14.59
N LYS A 109 12.61 11.47 15.52
CA LYS A 109 13.77 10.90 16.19
C LYS A 109 14.15 9.57 15.56
N HIS A 110 15.42 9.19 15.70
CA HIS A 110 15.86 7.86 15.29
C HIS A 110 15.14 6.80 16.12
N GLN A 111 14.78 5.70 15.45
CA GLN A 111 14.22 4.52 16.12
C GLN A 111 15.19 3.37 15.91
N TRP A 112 15.98 3.08 16.93
CA TRP A 112 17.10 2.14 16.89
C TRP A 112 16.64 0.71 17.17
N VAL A 113 17.18 -0.21 16.38
CA VAL A 113 17.05 -1.66 16.57
C VAL A 113 18.45 -2.22 16.77
N LYS A 114 18.64 -2.98 17.84
CA LYS A 114 19.96 -3.54 18.23
C LYS A 114 20.20 -4.86 17.47
N GLY A 115 21.41 -5.00 16.93
CA GLY A 115 21.91 -6.24 16.34
C GLY A 115 21.32 -6.58 14.97
N ASN A 116 21.72 -7.71 14.45
CA ASN A 116 21.28 -8.26 13.15
C ASN A 116 21.42 -7.26 12.01
N LEU A 117 22.59 -6.61 11.96
CA LEU A 117 22.88 -5.60 10.93
C LEU A 117 23.04 -6.27 9.56
N PRO A 118 22.72 -5.56 8.46
CA PRO A 118 23.09 -6.05 7.12
C PRO A 118 24.59 -6.30 6.99
N PRO A 119 25.00 -7.19 6.07
CA PRO A 119 26.43 -7.37 5.79
C PRO A 119 27.10 -6.04 5.39
N GLU A 120 28.37 -5.92 5.67
CA GLU A 120 29.19 -4.76 5.28
C GLU A 120 28.62 -3.42 5.79
N SER A 121 27.93 -3.43 6.94
CA SER A 121 27.39 -2.22 7.55
C SER A 121 28.51 -1.31 8.05
N ILE A 122 28.47 -0.02 7.69
CA ILE A 122 29.48 0.97 8.08
C ILE A 122 28.85 1.95 9.11
N CYS A 123 29.58 2.24 10.16
CA CYS A 123 29.14 3.19 11.19
C CYS A 123 29.05 4.60 10.61
N HIS A 124 27.91 5.25 10.74
CA HIS A 124 27.67 6.59 10.22
C HIS A 124 28.49 7.67 10.95
N VAL A 125 29.10 7.35 12.11
CA VAL A 125 29.85 8.32 12.92
C VAL A 125 31.37 8.21 12.70
N CYS A 126 31.91 7.01 12.77
CA CYS A 126 33.39 6.79 12.67
C CYS A 126 33.82 6.17 11.35
N GLU A 127 32.87 5.81 10.48
CA GLU A 127 33.10 5.23 9.16
C GLU A 127 33.79 3.86 9.18
N GLU A 128 33.88 3.22 10.34
CA GLU A 128 34.40 1.87 10.52
C GLU A 128 33.27 0.84 10.40
N GLU A 129 33.65 -0.42 10.17
CA GLU A 129 32.71 -1.53 9.98
C GLU A 129 31.97 -1.89 11.27
N CYS A 130 30.63 -2.02 11.20
CA CYS A 130 29.76 -2.41 12.30
C CYS A 130 29.46 -3.92 12.30
N GLY A 131 29.11 -4.44 13.47
CA GLY A 131 28.61 -5.82 13.60
C GLY A 131 29.68 -6.88 13.70
N ASN A 132 30.96 -6.51 13.76
CA ASN A 132 32.09 -7.42 13.82
C ASN A 132 32.39 -7.93 15.24
N GLU A 133 31.78 -7.33 16.27
CA GLU A 133 31.98 -7.78 17.64
C GLU A 133 31.24 -9.10 17.89
N ARG A 134 31.85 -9.94 18.75
CA ARG A 134 31.34 -11.30 19.07
C ARG A 134 29.98 -11.30 19.78
N HIS A 135 29.56 -10.16 20.28
CA HIS A 135 28.30 -10.03 21.00
C HIS A 135 27.26 -9.31 20.13
N PHE A 136 25.99 -9.53 20.44
CA PHE A 136 24.86 -8.87 19.82
C PHE A 136 24.92 -7.37 20.16
N SER A 137 25.57 -6.59 19.31
CA SER A 137 25.88 -5.19 19.53
C SER A 137 25.49 -4.35 18.32
N ASP A 138 25.73 -3.05 18.42
CA ASP A 138 25.51 -2.05 17.39
C ASP A 138 24.03 -1.89 16.99
N PHE A 139 23.73 -0.81 16.34
CA PHE A 139 22.36 -0.39 16.11
C PHE A 139 22.12 -0.01 14.65
N ARG A 140 20.89 -0.25 14.19
CA ARG A 140 20.39 0.24 12.90
C ARG A 140 19.10 1.02 13.14
N CYS A 141 19.00 2.21 12.56
CA CYS A 141 17.75 2.97 12.59
C CYS A 141 16.77 2.36 11.56
N CYS A 142 15.56 2.01 11.99
CA CYS A 142 14.56 1.41 11.09
C CYS A 142 13.93 2.43 10.13
N TRP A 143 14.28 3.73 10.23
CA TRP A 143 13.81 4.77 9.32
C TRP A 143 14.85 5.18 8.28
N CYS A 144 15.99 5.73 8.72
CA CYS A 144 17.04 6.20 7.80
C CYS A 144 18.00 5.09 7.35
N GLN A 145 17.93 3.91 7.97
CA GLN A 145 18.78 2.74 7.74
C GLN A 145 20.25 2.94 8.15
N TRP A 146 20.59 4.07 8.79
CA TRP A 146 21.95 4.29 9.30
C TRP A 146 22.30 3.24 10.33
N THR A 147 23.53 2.74 10.26
CA THR A 147 24.12 1.82 11.24
C THR A 147 25.12 2.58 12.08
N VAL A 148 25.25 2.23 13.35
CA VAL A 148 26.11 2.93 14.30
C VAL A 148 26.56 1.99 15.41
N HIS A 149 27.82 2.10 15.80
CA HIS A 149 28.35 1.39 16.97
C HIS A 149 27.65 1.85 18.25
N GLU A 150 27.49 0.94 19.19
CA GLU A 150 26.92 1.27 20.52
C GLU A 150 27.69 2.43 21.18
N LYS A 151 29.03 2.43 21.08
CA LYS A 151 29.92 3.47 21.60
C LYS A 151 29.81 4.81 20.87
N CYS A 152 29.40 4.80 19.59
CA CYS A 152 29.28 6.01 18.78
C CYS A 152 27.90 6.68 18.87
N LEU A 153 26.91 5.96 19.37
CA LEU A 153 25.51 6.42 19.45
C LEU A 153 25.34 7.76 20.16
N PRO A 154 26.06 8.05 21.29
CA PRO A 154 25.94 9.37 21.97
C PRO A 154 26.42 10.56 21.13
N ASN A 155 27.24 10.33 20.12
CA ASN A 155 27.81 11.40 19.28
C ASN A 155 26.92 11.72 18.06
N LEU A 156 25.79 11.03 17.91
CA LEU A 156 24.87 11.23 16.78
C LEU A 156 23.73 12.17 17.18
N ALA A 157 23.32 13.03 16.25
CA ALA A 157 22.15 13.89 16.45
C ALA A 157 20.88 13.03 16.62
N ASP A 158 20.02 13.42 17.56
CA ASP A 158 18.74 12.72 17.85
C ASP A 158 17.78 12.69 16.67
N LEU A 159 17.87 13.69 15.79
CA LEU A 159 16.89 13.89 14.71
C LEU A 159 17.17 13.00 13.51
N CYS A 160 16.19 12.23 13.12
CA CYS A 160 16.24 11.35 11.96
C CYS A 160 15.80 12.09 10.68
N ASN A 161 16.65 12.09 9.68
CA ASN A 161 16.37 12.72 8.37
C ASN A 161 15.64 11.78 7.38
N LEU A 162 15.31 10.56 7.81
CA LEU A 162 14.68 9.47 7.02
C LEU A 162 15.59 8.91 5.91
N GLY A 163 16.86 9.33 5.85
CA GLY A 163 17.86 8.76 4.94
C GLY A 163 17.68 9.15 3.48
N VAL A 164 18.34 8.40 2.61
CA VAL A 164 18.42 8.68 1.16
C VAL A 164 17.05 8.57 0.46
N TYR A 165 16.13 7.80 1.02
CA TYR A 165 14.80 7.57 0.42
C TYR A 165 13.71 8.46 1.01
N ARG A 166 14.05 9.53 1.73
CA ARG A 166 13.08 10.40 2.42
C ARG A 166 11.97 10.92 1.50
N ASN A 167 12.30 11.16 0.23
CA ASN A 167 11.34 11.68 -0.75
C ASN A 167 10.25 10.67 -1.13
N PHE A 168 10.47 9.39 -0.87
CA PHE A 168 9.50 8.31 -1.08
C PHE A 168 8.66 8.01 0.17
N ILE A 169 9.10 8.50 1.34
CA ILE A 169 8.51 8.13 2.64
C ILE A 169 7.44 9.14 3.08
N ILE A 170 6.31 8.65 3.56
CA ILE A 170 5.35 9.45 4.34
C ILE A 170 5.82 9.43 5.78
N PRO A 171 6.33 10.55 6.32
CA PRO A 171 6.88 10.55 7.68
C PRO A 171 5.81 10.22 8.73
N PRO A 172 6.13 9.45 9.77
CA PRO A 172 5.13 9.08 10.77
C PRO A 172 4.58 10.27 11.57
N ASN A 173 5.34 11.35 11.72
CA ASN A 173 4.84 12.58 12.35
C ASN A 173 3.88 13.37 11.45
N CYS A 174 3.71 12.96 10.21
CA CYS A 174 2.76 13.54 9.26
C CYS A 174 1.42 12.77 9.21
N ILE A 175 1.34 11.60 9.85
CA ILE A 175 0.18 10.71 9.79
C ILE A 175 -0.65 10.82 11.06
N THR A 176 -1.96 11.09 10.89
CA THR A 176 -2.92 11.01 11.99
C THR A 176 -3.70 9.70 11.87
N LEU A 177 -3.65 8.89 12.91
CA LEU A 177 -4.40 7.65 12.99
C LEU A 177 -5.68 7.83 13.79
N ARG A 178 -6.70 7.08 13.43
CA ARG A 178 -7.95 6.99 14.17
C ARG A 178 -8.30 5.51 14.37
N ARG A 179 -8.75 5.18 15.56
CA ARG A 179 -9.19 3.81 15.86
C ARG A 179 -10.45 3.48 15.06
N SER A 180 -10.51 2.26 14.56
CA SER A 180 -11.69 1.79 13.84
C SER A 180 -12.90 1.73 14.79
N PRO A 181 -14.05 2.31 14.42
CA PRO A 181 -15.26 2.25 15.27
C PRO A 181 -15.84 0.84 15.43
N ARG A 182 -15.52 -0.06 14.52
CA ARG A 182 -16.00 -1.46 14.55
C ARG A 182 -15.00 -2.33 15.31
N GLY A 183 -15.05 -2.28 16.64
CA GLY A 183 -14.11 -2.84 17.59
C GLY A 183 -13.83 -4.36 17.58
N ARG A 184 -14.07 -5.07 16.48
CA ARG A 184 -13.81 -6.52 16.42
C ARG A 184 -12.34 -6.88 16.17
N LEU A 185 -11.55 -5.94 15.66
CA LEU A 185 -10.12 -6.14 15.44
C LEU A 185 -9.37 -5.01 16.16
N ARG A 186 -8.96 -5.27 17.39
CA ARG A 186 -8.20 -4.34 18.24
C ARG A 186 -6.86 -3.90 17.64
N SER A 187 -6.46 -4.55 16.55
CA SER A 187 -5.17 -4.32 15.88
C SER A 187 -5.25 -3.45 14.62
N GLN A 188 -6.43 -2.90 14.28
CA GLN A 188 -6.57 -2.09 13.06
C GLN A 188 -6.84 -0.64 13.38
N CYS A 189 -6.00 0.23 12.80
CA CYS A 189 -6.17 1.68 12.80
C CYS A 189 -6.56 2.14 11.39
N LEU A 190 -7.06 3.35 11.30
CA LEU A 190 -7.39 4.00 10.04
C LEU A 190 -6.50 5.24 9.89
N VAL A 191 -5.93 5.46 8.72
CA VAL A 191 -5.26 6.72 8.40
C VAL A 191 -6.37 7.74 8.17
N ALA A 192 -6.47 8.73 9.04
CA ALA A 192 -7.51 9.75 8.99
C ALA A 192 -7.08 10.96 8.17
N SER A 193 -5.81 11.34 8.25
CA SER A 193 -5.25 12.46 7.49
C SER A 193 -3.74 12.32 7.36
N ILE A 194 -3.19 12.96 6.34
CA ILE A 194 -1.75 13.13 6.14
C ILE A 194 -1.49 14.63 6.04
N LYS A 195 -0.62 15.15 6.91
CA LYS A 195 -0.11 16.51 6.81
C LYS A 195 1.15 16.47 5.95
N GLU A 196 1.11 17.13 4.82
CA GLU A 196 2.24 17.10 3.88
C GLU A 196 3.45 17.86 4.47
N PRO A 197 4.64 17.25 4.46
CA PRO A 197 5.85 17.94 4.93
C PRO A 197 6.25 19.04 3.95
N GLN A 198 6.85 20.11 4.45
CA GLN A 198 7.29 21.24 3.61
C GLN A 198 8.69 20.99 3.02
N TRP A 199 8.84 19.88 2.26
CA TRP A 199 10.12 19.47 1.65
C TRP A 199 10.24 19.86 0.18
N GLY A 200 9.23 20.55 -0.35
CA GLY A 200 9.20 20.99 -1.73
C GLY A 200 8.75 19.91 -2.71
N PRO A 201 8.83 20.20 -4.01
CA PRO A 201 8.23 19.33 -5.04
C PRO A 201 8.97 18.00 -5.27
N GLN A 202 10.18 17.84 -4.71
CA GLN A 202 10.89 16.56 -4.81
C GLN A 202 10.23 15.47 -3.95
N TRP A 203 9.46 15.84 -2.93
CA TRP A 203 8.77 14.87 -2.09
C TRP A 203 7.57 14.32 -2.85
N LYS A 204 7.71 13.11 -3.34
CA LYS A 204 6.68 12.35 -4.05
C LYS A 204 6.60 10.97 -3.39
N PRO A 205 5.75 10.81 -2.36
CA PRO A 205 5.71 9.55 -1.62
C PRO A 205 5.29 8.39 -2.51
N LEU A 206 5.92 7.23 -2.30
CA LEU A 206 5.68 6.01 -3.07
C LEU A 206 4.69 5.10 -2.35
N ILE A 207 3.63 4.72 -3.01
CA ILE A 207 2.68 3.71 -2.53
C ILE A 207 2.95 2.43 -3.31
N VAL A 208 3.22 1.34 -2.60
CA VAL A 208 3.51 0.03 -3.19
C VAL A 208 2.27 -0.85 -3.05
N ILE A 209 1.76 -1.34 -4.16
CA ILE A 209 0.58 -2.21 -4.19
C ILE A 209 0.99 -3.55 -4.80
N GLY A 210 0.82 -4.62 -4.05
CA GLY A 210 1.08 -5.98 -4.50
C GLY A 210 -0.11 -6.88 -4.23
N ASN A 211 -0.16 -8.03 -4.89
CA ASN A 211 -1.19 -9.04 -4.67
C ASN A 211 -0.55 -10.32 -4.14
N GLY A 212 -0.55 -10.48 -2.81
CA GLY A 212 0.07 -11.62 -2.13
C GLY A 212 -0.54 -12.99 -2.48
N LYS A 213 -1.77 -13.00 -3.05
CA LYS A 213 -2.44 -14.24 -3.46
C LYS A 213 -2.19 -14.62 -4.92
N SER A 214 -1.45 -13.82 -5.69
CA SER A 214 -1.26 -14.07 -7.12
C SER A 214 -0.12 -15.06 -7.44
N GLY A 215 -0.13 -16.22 -6.81
CA GLY A 215 0.68 -17.38 -7.23
C GLY A 215 2.17 -17.35 -6.96
N SER A 216 2.80 -16.21 -6.81
CA SER A 216 4.23 -16.12 -6.45
C SER A 216 4.41 -15.42 -5.10
N ASN A 217 5.35 -15.88 -4.30
CA ASN A 217 5.70 -15.25 -3.03
C ASN A 217 6.40 -13.88 -3.22
N GLU A 218 6.76 -13.54 -4.45
CA GLU A 218 7.50 -12.32 -4.79
C GLU A 218 6.78 -11.05 -4.35
N ALA A 219 5.45 -11.01 -4.48
CA ALA A 219 4.65 -9.86 -4.02
C ALA A 219 4.76 -9.68 -2.51
N CYS A 220 4.74 -10.78 -1.76
CA CYS A 220 4.92 -10.75 -0.29
C CYS A 220 6.32 -10.26 0.08
N HIS A 221 7.36 -10.75 -0.62
CA HIS A 221 8.75 -10.32 -0.40
C HIS A 221 8.93 -8.83 -0.74
N LEU A 222 8.33 -8.37 -1.83
CA LEU A 222 8.36 -6.94 -2.21
C LEU A 222 7.70 -6.08 -1.13
N LEU A 223 6.50 -6.44 -0.67
CA LEU A 223 5.77 -5.70 0.34
C LEU A 223 6.53 -5.67 1.68
N SER A 224 7.15 -6.79 2.04
CA SER A 224 8.02 -6.89 3.23
C SER A 224 9.22 -5.95 3.09
N SER A 225 9.91 -5.96 1.95
CA SER A 225 11.05 -5.08 1.67
C SER A 225 10.63 -3.60 1.66
N ALA A 226 9.45 -3.31 1.12
CA ALA A 226 8.89 -1.96 1.13
C ALA A 226 8.64 -1.46 2.57
N ARG A 227 8.08 -2.31 3.46
CA ARG A 227 7.83 -1.95 4.87
C ARG A 227 9.11 -1.66 5.64
N LYS A 228 10.23 -2.32 5.31
CA LYS A 228 11.54 -2.04 5.93
C LYS A 228 12.00 -0.61 5.65
N VAL A 229 11.79 -0.12 4.42
CA VAL A 229 12.27 1.19 3.95
C VAL A 229 11.21 2.27 4.16
N LEU A 230 10.00 2.06 3.63
CA LEU A 230 8.90 3.02 3.67
C LEU A 230 8.11 2.93 4.98
N ASN A 231 7.16 3.84 5.16
CA ASN A 231 6.15 3.68 6.21
C ASN A 231 5.24 2.49 5.85
N ALA A 232 4.91 1.68 6.84
CA ALA A 232 4.12 0.46 6.61
C ALA A 232 2.76 0.73 5.96
N VAL A 233 2.17 1.93 6.12
CA VAL A 233 0.92 2.32 5.44
C VAL A 233 1.07 2.37 3.93
N GLN A 234 2.30 2.53 3.43
CA GLN A 234 2.59 2.67 2.00
C GLN A 234 2.73 1.32 1.28
N ALA A 235 2.79 0.20 2.02
CA ALA A 235 2.93 -1.15 1.45
C ALA A 235 1.62 -1.92 1.62
N ILE A 236 0.86 -2.03 0.54
CA ILE A 236 -0.54 -2.45 0.56
C ILE A 236 -0.71 -3.78 -0.19
N ASP A 237 -1.31 -4.76 0.50
CA ASP A 237 -1.63 -6.06 -0.09
C ASP A 237 -3.09 -6.07 -0.58
N LEU A 238 -3.29 -6.34 -1.86
CA LEU A 238 -4.61 -6.45 -2.48
C LEU A 238 -5.38 -7.71 -2.01
N SER A 239 -4.71 -8.65 -1.35
CA SER A 239 -5.42 -9.77 -0.71
C SER A 239 -6.22 -9.31 0.52
N ASP A 240 -5.84 -8.18 1.13
CA ASP A 240 -6.47 -7.61 2.32
C ASP A 240 -7.48 -6.51 2.00
N GLN A 241 -7.26 -5.76 0.92
CA GLN A 241 -8.13 -4.63 0.57
C GLN A 241 -8.12 -4.34 -0.94
N GLU A 242 -9.26 -3.90 -1.45
CA GLU A 242 -9.43 -3.56 -2.87
C GLU A 242 -8.59 -2.32 -3.27
N PRO A 243 -8.17 -2.19 -4.54
CA PRO A 243 -7.44 -1.02 -5.02
C PRO A 243 -8.15 0.31 -4.71
N LYS A 244 -9.46 0.36 -4.78
CA LYS A 244 -10.25 1.56 -4.47
C LYS A 244 -10.00 2.05 -3.04
N ILE A 245 -9.83 1.14 -2.08
CA ILE A 245 -9.55 1.47 -0.67
C ILE A 245 -8.06 1.84 -0.53
N ALA A 246 -7.18 1.04 -1.14
CA ALA A 246 -5.73 1.25 -1.14
C ALA A 246 -5.36 2.66 -1.64
N LEU A 247 -5.97 3.06 -2.75
CA LEU A 247 -5.69 4.35 -3.41
C LEU A 247 -6.28 5.56 -2.68
N GLN A 248 -7.10 5.37 -1.64
CA GLN A 248 -7.55 6.47 -0.79
C GLN A 248 -6.37 7.17 -0.12
N LEU A 249 -5.23 6.48 0.03
CA LEU A 249 -4.00 7.10 0.53
C LEU A 249 -3.53 8.23 -0.39
N CYS A 250 -3.69 8.07 -1.72
CA CYS A 250 -3.40 9.14 -2.70
C CYS A 250 -4.35 10.34 -2.49
N ALA A 251 -5.61 10.08 -2.18
CA ALA A 251 -6.61 11.14 -1.96
C ALA A 251 -6.38 11.91 -0.66
N LEU A 252 -5.64 11.33 0.30
CA LEU A 252 -5.25 12.03 1.53
C LEU A 252 -4.06 12.98 1.29
N LEU A 253 -3.33 12.79 0.18
CA LEU A 253 -2.26 13.68 -0.29
C LEU A 253 -2.89 14.71 -1.24
N LYS A 254 -3.30 15.84 -0.70
CA LYS A 254 -4.15 16.82 -1.41
C LYS A 254 -3.42 17.59 -2.48
N GLU A 255 -2.21 18.03 -2.20
CA GLU A 255 -1.43 18.92 -3.06
C GLU A 255 -0.27 18.22 -3.74
N THR A 256 0.21 17.13 -3.16
CA THR A 256 1.41 16.42 -3.62
C THR A 256 1.03 15.25 -4.55
N GLN A 257 1.64 15.21 -5.71
CA GLN A 257 1.56 14.06 -6.61
C GLN A 257 2.32 12.88 -6.00
N CYS A 258 1.66 11.76 -5.76
CA CYS A 258 2.31 10.55 -5.26
C CYS A 258 2.79 9.66 -6.43
N ARG A 259 3.67 8.75 -6.10
CA ARG A 259 4.12 7.68 -6.98
C ARG A 259 3.44 6.38 -6.57
N LEU A 260 3.20 5.52 -7.55
CA LEU A 260 2.54 4.23 -7.36
C LEU A 260 3.37 3.14 -8.01
N LEU A 261 3.74 2.12 -7.24
CA LEU A 261 4.38 0.91 -7.77
C LEU A 261 3.36 -0.23 -7.70
N ILE A 262 2.95 -0.72 -8.87
CA ILE A 262 2.01 -1.84 -8.96
C ILE A 262 2.80 -3.11 -9.27
N ALA A 263 2.78 -4.06 -8.35
CA ALA A 263 3.47 -5.34 -8.49
C ALA A 263 2.46 -6.46 -8.77
N GLY A 264 2.51 -7.00 -9.97
CA GLY A 264 1.57 -8.05 -10.39
C GLY A 264 1.64 -8.33 -11.87
N GLY A 265 0.78 -9.21 -12.35
CA GLY A 265 0.57 -9.43 -13.79
C GLY A 265 -0.41 -8.42 -14.36
N ASP A 266 -0.63 -8.48 -15.69
CA ASP A 266 -1.48 -7.54 -16.45
C ASP A 266 -2.87 -7.36 -15.85
N GLY A 267 -3.48 -8.42 -15.31
CA GLY A 267 -4.80 -8.36 -14.67
C GLY A 267 -4.79 -7.51 -13.39
N THR A 268 -3.79 -7.67 -12.55
CA THR A 268 -3.62 -6.86 -11.32
C THR A 268 -3.38 -5.39 -11.69
N ILE A 269 -2.49 -5.16 -12.67
CA ILE A 269 -2.16 -3.82 -13.16
C ILE A 269 -3.43 -3.13 -13.70
N ALA A 270 -4.18 -3.82 -14.56
CA ALA A 270 -5.43 -3.30 -15.13
C ALA A 270 -6.47 -2.96 -14.05
N TRP A 271 -6.60 -3.81 -13.02
CA TRP A 271 -7.52 -3.60 -11.89
C TRP A 271 -7.16 -2.32 -11.10
N VAL A 272 -5.87 -2.16 -10.78
CA VAL A 272 -5.39 -0.96 -10.05
C VAL A 272 -5.52 0.29 -10.92
N LEU A 273 -5.13 0.24 -12.21
CA LEU A 273 -5.23 1.38 -13.12
C LEU A 273 -6.69 1.81 -13.36
N ASN A 274 -7.64 0.86 -13.36
CA ASN A 274 -9.08 1.18 -13.41
C ASN A 274 -9.51 1.96 -12.16
N ALA A 275 -8.96 1.61 -11.01
CA ALA A 275 -9.26 2.34 -9.77
C ALA A 275 -8.60 3.73 -9.75
N VAL A 276 -7.38 3.86 -10.31
CA VAL A 276 -6.66 5.13 -10.43
C VAL A 276 -7.48 6.16 -11.24
N GLN A 277 -8.06 5.74 -12.37
CA GLN A 277 -8.88 6.61 -13.22
C GLN A 277 -10.14 7.14 -12.54
N ASN A 278 -10.60 6.46 -11.50
CA ASN A 278 -11.79 6.86 -10.76
C ASN A 278 -11.45 7.63 -9.47
N LEU A 279 -10.16 7.99 -9.28
CA LEU A 279 -9.73 8.78 -8.12
C LEU A 279 -10.14 10.25 -8.28
N ASP A 280 -10.71 10.78 -7.22
CA ASP A 280 -10.99 12.20 -7.10
C ASP A 280 -9.79 12.89 -6.43
N VAL A 281 -8.76 13.15 -7.24
CA VAL A 281 -7.50 13.76 -6.79
C VAL A 281 -7.07 14.86 -7.73
N LYS A 282 -6.36 15.85 -7.21
CA LYS A 282 -5.83 16.98 -7.99
C LYS A 282 -4.77 16.51 -9.01
N HIS A 283 -3.91 15.60 -8.59
CA HIS A 283 -2.82 15.06 -9.40
C HIS A 283 -2.88 13.53 -9.39
N LEU A 284 -3.09 12.93 -10.56
CA LEU A 284 -3.04 11.47 -10.69
C LEU A 284 -1.63 10.94 -10.36
N PRO A 285 -1.52 9.80 -9.69
CA PRO A 285 -0.21 9.24 -9.35
C PRO A 285 0.61 8.87 -10.59
N GLU A 286 1.92 9.09 -10.51
CA GLU A 286 2.88 8.56 -11.49
C GLU A 286 3.05 7.06 -11.19
N THR A 287 2.80 6.21 -12.17
CA THR A 287 2.68 4.77 -11.94
C THR A 287 3.83 3.98 -12.60
N ALA A 288 4.55 3.21 -11.78
CA ALA A 288 5.49 2.18 -12.22
C ALA A 288 4.83 0.80 -12.11
N VAL A 289 5.21 -0.13 -12.98
CA VAL A 289 4.68 -1.49 -12.99
C VAL A 289 5.81 -2.51 -12.83
N LEU A 290 5.65 -3.45 -11.92
CA LEU A 290 6.66 -4.48 -11.66
C LEU A 290 6.11 -5.85 -12.08
N PRO A 291 6.81 -6.57 -13.00
CA PRO A 291 6.27 -7.78 -13.62
C PRO A 291 6.33 -9.00 -12.69
N LEU A 292 5.19 -9.39 -12.11
CA LEU A 292 5.07 -10.59 -11.28
C LEU A 292 4.08 -11.62 -11.88
N GLY A 293 3.65 -11.42 -13.11
CA GLY A 293 2.74 -12.34 -13.83
C GLY A 293 3.46 -13.15 -14.89
N THR A 294 2.68 -13.83 -15.72
CA THR A 294 3.20 -14.65 -16.82
C THR A 294 3.40 -13.83 -18.11
N GLY A 295 2.42 -13.00 -18.48
CA GLY A 295 2.48 -12.21 -19.73
C GLY A 295 3.32 -10.94 -19.57
N ASN A 296 2.89 -10.08 -18.67
CA ASN A 296 3.56 -8.81 -18.33
C ASN A 296 3.79 -7.91 -19.55
N ASP A 297 2.77 -7.84 -20.44
CA ASP A 297 2.88 -7.10 -21.70
C ASP A 297 3.11 -5.59 -21.45
N LEU A 298 2.36 -5.02 -20.50
CA LEU A 298 2.50 -3.59 -20.18
C LEU A 298 3.88 -3.29 -19.59
N SER A 299 4.37 -4.15 -18.71
CA SER A 299 5.70 -3.99 -18.10
C SER A 299 6.80 -3.99 -19.15
N ARG A 300 6.72 -4.92 -20.14
CA ARG A 300 7.64 -4.98 -21.27
C ARG A 300 7.59 -3.69 -22.10
N ALA A 301 6.39 -3.22 -22.41
CA ALA A 301 6.18 -2.01 -23.22
C ALA A 301 6.73 -0.75 -22.54
N LEU A 302 6.73 -0.72 -21.21
CA LEU A 302 7.23 0.41 -20.42
C LEU A 302 8.72 0.29 -20.05
N GLY A 303 9.41 -0.75 -20.51
CA GLY A 303 10.85 -0.94 -20.27
C GLY A 303 11.20 -1.57 -18.91
N TRP A 304 10.18 -2.04 -18.14
CA TRP A 304 10.41 -2.66 -16.83
C TRP A 304 10.76 -4.15 -16.92
N GLY A 305 10.72 -4.71 -18.13
CA GLY A 305 11.09 -6.09 -18.42
C GLY A 305 9.94 -7.09 -18.30
N PRO A 306 10.21 -8.34 -18.69
CA PRO A 306 9.20 -9.41 -18.67
C PRO A 306 9.03 -10.09 -17.32
N HIS A 307 10.05 -10.06 -16.45
CA HIS A 307 10.06 -10.68 -15.12
C HIS A 307 11.16 -10.05 -14.28
N ILE A 308 11.14 -10.31 -12.98
CA ILE A 308 12.20 -9.91 -12.06
C ILE A 308 13.29 -10.99 -12.13
N GLU A 309 14.52 -10.60 -12.30
CA GLU A 309 15.68 -11.51 -12.26
C GLU A 309 16.20 -11.61 -10.83
N GLY A 310 16.23 -12.83 -10.30
CA GLY A 310 16.75 -13.10 -8.96
C GLY A 310 15.85 -12.59 -7.82
N ALA A 311 16.45 -12.30 -6.69
CA ALA A 311 15.73 -11.79 -5.51
C ALA A 311 15.26 -10.34 -5.71
N VAL A 312 14.13 -9.99 -5.09
CA VAL A 312 13.56 -8.64 -5.18
C VAL A 312 14.49 -7.61 -4.50
N ASP A 313 15.20 -6.83 -5.30
CA ASP A 313 16.01 -5.70 -4.82
C ASP A 313 15.17 -4.42 -4.77
N PHE A 314 14.60 -4.13 -3.61
CA PHE A 314 13.75 -2.95 -3.43
C PHE A 314 14.54 -1.63 -3.56
N HIS A 315 15.81 -1.61 -3.14
CA HIS A 315 16.66 -0.42 -3.27
C HIS A 315 16.96 -0.12 -4.75
N GLY A 316 17.24 -1.15 -5.54
CA GLY A 316 17.39 -1.01 -6.99
C GLY A 316 16.12 -0.51 -7.67
N ILE A 317 14.95 -1.01 -7.23
CA ILE A 317 13.64 -0.56 -7.74
C ILE A 317 13.44 0.94 -7.43
N LEU A 318 13.77 1.41 -6.22
CA LEU A 318 13.65 2.83 -5.86
C LEU A 318 14.55 3.71 -6.74
N LYS A 319 15.79 3.28 -6.99
CA LYS A 319 16.74 3.97 -7.89
C LYS A 319 16.19 4.03 -9.33
N LYS A 320 15.62 2.92 -9.82
CA LYS A 320 15.00 2.86 -11.15
C LYS A 320 13.81 3.83 -11.26
N ILE A 321 12.94 3.88 -10.24
CA ILE A 321 11.80 4.82 -10.19
C ILE A 321 12.32 6.28 -10.21
N GLU A 322 13.35 6.56 -9.45
CA GLU A 322 13.93 7.91 -9.36
C GLU A 322 14.55 8.36 -10.70
N ALA A 323 15.18 7.43 -11.42
CA ALA A 323 15.84 7.68 -12.71
C ALA A 323 14.86 7.67 -13.89
N SER A 324 13.63 7.16 -13.70
CA SER A 324 12.65 7.01 -14.78
C SER A 324 11.98 8.35 -15.13
N SER A 325 11.63 8.53 -16.39
CA SER A 325 10.78 9.62 -16.85
C SER A 325 9.31 9.18 -16.88
N SER A 326 8.39 10.12 -16.69
CA SER A 326 6.95 9.83 -16.80
C SER A 326 6.46 10.13 -18.21
N ALA A 327 5.55 9.28 -18.70
CA ALA A 327 4.90 9.44 -19.99
C ALA A 327 3.39 9.15 -19.85
N LEU A 328 2.63 9.61 -20.81
CA LEU A 328 1.20 9.37 -20.86
C LEU A 328 0.92 8.02 -21.52
N LEU A 329 0.16 7.18 -20.86
CA LEU A 329 -0.28 5.89 -21.39
C LEU A 329 -1.74 6.00 -21.83
N ASP A 330 -1.99 5.71 -23.08
CA ASP A 330 -3.34 5.63 -23.64
C ASP A 330 -4.05 4.39 -23.11
N ARG A 331 -5.29 4.57 -22.68
CA ARG A 331 -6.15 3.49 -22.24
C ARG A 331 -7.48 3.57 -22.96
N TRP A 332 -7.98 2.45 -23.40
CA TRP A 332 -9.20 2.37 -24.21
C TRP A 332 -10.39 1.95 -23.37
N LEU A 333 -11.52 2.55 -23.65
CA LEU A 333 -12.81 2.18 -23.07
C LEU A 333 -13.68 1.59 -24.17
N ALA A 334 -14.03 0.32 -24.06
CA ALA A 334 -14.97 -0.35 -24.97
C ALA A 334 -16.34 -0.42 -24.31
N ASP A 335 -17.31 0.22 -24.89
CA ASP A 335 -18.72 0.13 -24.48
C ASP A 335 -19.40 -0.96 -25.30
N ILE A 336 -19.76 -2.03 -24.62
CA ILE A 336 -20.41 -3.19 -25.21
C ILE A 336 -21.91 -3.08 -24.94
N ARG A 337 -22.68 -2.93 -26.00
CA ARG A 337 -24.15 -2.85 -25.92
C ARG A 337 -24.73 -4.07 -26.56
N PRO A 338 -25.26 -5.02 -25.80
CA PRO A 338 -25.89 -6.20 -26.39
C PRO A 338 -27.12 -5.79 -27.19
N SER A 339 -27.34 -6.47 -28.30
CA SER A 339 -28.56 -6.28 -29.11
C SER A 339 -29.77 -6.79 -28.31
N ARG A 340 -30.94 -6.34 -28.70
CA ARG A 340 -32.21 -6.84 -28.13
C ARG A 340 -32.38 -8.33 -28.44
N HIS A 341 -32.69 -9.11 -27.43
CA HIS A 341 -33.02 -10.52 -27.60
C HIS A 341 -34.46 -10.73 -27.07
N LEU A 342 -35.34 -11.21 -27.92
CA LEU A 342 -36.78 -11.40 -27.58
C LEU A 342 -37.41 -10.11 -27.01
N GLY A 343 -37.05 -8.93 -27.55
CA GLY A 343 -37.58 -7.64 -27.11
C GLY A 343 -36.97 -7.09 -25.83
N ILE A 344 -36.19 -7.89 -25.10
CA ILE A 344 -35.58 -7.49 -23.81
C ILE A 344 -34.22 -6.86 -24.08
N ARG A 345 -33.96 -5.70 -23.44
CA ARG A 345 -32.64 -5.05 -23.43
C ARG A 345 -31.86 -5.56 -22.25
N PHE A 346 -30.71 -6.14 -22.51
CA PHE A 346 -29.73 -6.46 -21.47
C PHE A 346 -28.88 -5.21 -21.11
N PRO A 347 -28.43 -5.07 -19.88
CA PRO A 347 -27.58 -3.96 -19.50
C PRO A 347 -26.26 -4.01 -20.28
N GLY A 348 -25.82 -2.87 -20.74
CA GLY A 348 -24.50 -2.73 -21.38
C GLY A 348 -23.37 -2.89 -20.38
N ARG A 349 -22.18 -3.17 -20.89
CA ARG A 349 -20.98 -3.34 -20.10
C ARG A 349 -19.86 -2.48 -20.69
N SER A 350 -19.14 -1.73 -19.83
CA SER A 350 -17.95 -1.00 -20.24
C SER A 350 -16.72 -1.74 -19.72
N VAL A 351 -15.73 -1.91 -20.57
CA VAL A 351 -14.45 -2.57 -20.24
C VAL A 351 -13.31 -1.64 -20.60
N ARG A 352 -12.41 -1.39 -19.64
CA ARG A 352 -11.19 -0.62 -19.87
C ARG A 352 -10.01 -1.56 -20.06
N PHE A 353 -9.14 -1.24 -21.02
CA PHE A 353 -7.95 -2.05 -21.31
C PHE A 353 -6.82 -1.16 -21.83
N ASN A 354 -5.59 -1.67 -21.75
CA ASN A 354 -4.39 -0.96 -22.21
C ASN A 354 -3.50 -1.81 -23.12
N ASN A 355 -3.75 -3.13 -23.19
CA ASN A 355 -2.95 -4.03 -24.04
C ASN A 355 -3.72 -4.42 -25.31
N TYR A 356 -4.68 -5.33 -25.18
CA TYR A 356 -5.46 -5.83 -26.31
C TYR A 356 -6.90 -6.12 -25.92
N PHE A 357 -7.74 -6.10 -26.91
CA PHE A 357 -9.15 -6.48 -26.81
C PHE A 357 -9.47 -7.45 -27.95
N SER A 358 -10.00 -8.61 -27.64
CA SER A 358 -10.37 -9.61 -28.66
C SER A 358 -11.88 -9.77 -28.73
N VAL A 359 -12.41 -9.92 -29.96
CA VAL A 359 -13.82 -10.21 -30.26
C VAL A 359 -13.84 -11.51 -31.04
N GLY A 360 -14.48 -12.44 -30.51
CA GLY A 360 -14.54 -13.71 -31.25
C GLY A 360 -15.33 -14.78 -30.54
N UNK A 361 -15.70 -15.59 -31.36
CA UNK A 361 -16.49 -16.61 -30.86
C UNK A 361 -15.79 -17.82 -30.56
N UNK A 362 -15.44 -17.82 -29.83
CA UNK A 362 -14.95 -19.08 -29.53
C UNK A 362 -16.10 -19.85 -29.03
N UNK A 363 -16.66 -19.80 -28.96
CA UNK A 363 -17.64 -20.66 -28.59
C UNK A 363 -18.99 -20.19 -29.03
N UNK A 364 -19.20 -20.70 -29.53
CA UNK A 364 -20.36 -20.72 -29.92
C UNK A 364 -21.57 -20.01 -29.86
N UNK A 365 -21.98 -20.39 -29.94
CA UNK A 365 -23.20 -20.23 -30.35
C UNK A 365 -23.95 -19.01 -29.91
N UNK A 366 -23.51 -18.38 -30.11
CA UNK A 366 -24.44 -17.48 -29.69
C UNK A 366 -25.14 -16.85 -30.79
N UNK A 367 -26.00 -16.98 -30.67
CA UNK A 367 -26.86 -16.41 -31.55
C UNK A 367 -26.40 -15.10 -32.07
N UNK A 368 -26.51 -14.96 -32.79
CA UNK A 368 -26.12 -13.90 -33.48
C UNK A 368 -26.53 -12.60 -32.96
N CYS A 369 -26.39 -12.34 -31.96
CA CYS A 369 -26.48 -11.00 -31.42
C CYS A 369 -25.16 -10.30 -31.66
N SER A 370 -25.03 -9.49 -32.68
CA SER A 370 -23.89 -8.62 -32.91
C SER A 370 -23.92 -7.46 -31.89
N PRO A 371 -22.99 -7.41 -30.94
CA PRO A 371 -22.93 -6.28 -30.04
C PRO A 371 -22.43 -5.02 -30.76
N GLN A 372 -22.94 -3.87 -30.37
CA GLN A 372 -22.42 -2.59 -30.82
C GLN A 372 -21.30 -2.16 -29.89
N PHE A 373 -20.17 -1.76 -30.47
CA PHE A 373 -19.00 -1.32 -29.74
C PHE A 373 -18.75 0.16 -30.02
N SER A 374 -18.42 0.91 -28.99
CA SER A 374 -17.83 2.24 -29.10
C SER A 374 -16.56 2.29 -28.25
N PHE A 375 -15.57 2.98 -28.77
CA PHE A 375 -14.25 3.08 -28.11
C PHE A 375 -13.96 4.53 -27.79
N ASN A 376 -13.59 4.80 -26.55
CA ASN A 376 -13.17 6.10 -26.07
C ASN A 376 -11.79 5.97 -25.45
N GLU A 377 -10.97 6.99 -25.65
CA GLU A 377 -9.61 7.05 -25.11
C GLU A 377 -9.62 7.63 -23.70
N ALA A 378 -8.76 7.13 -22.85
CA ALA A 378 -8.47 7.66 -21.52
C ALA A 378 -6.96 7.58 -21.29
N VAL A 379 -6.43 8.53 -20.56
CA VAL A 379 -4.97 8.66 -20.40
C VAL A 379 -4.59 8.55 -18.93
N THR A 380 -3.47 7.90 -18.64
CA THR A 380 -2.88 7.83 -17.30
C THR A 380 -1.37 8.02 -17.39
N ASN A 381 -0.78 8.58 -16.34
CA ASN A 381 0.68 8.79 -16.25
C ASN A 381 1.36 7.49 -15.83
N VAL A 382 2.38 7.07 -16.58
CA VAL A 382 3.20 5.90 -16.26
C VAL A 382 4.69 6.25 -16.33
N PHE A 383 5.49 5.55 -15.56
CA PHE A 383 6.94 5.64 -15.65
C PHE A 383 7.45 4.73 -16.78
N ILE A 384 8.24 5.31 -17.67
CA ILE A 384 8.97 4.57 -18.69
C ILE A 384 10.44 4.50 -18.25
N GLN A 385 10.98 3.32 -18.23
CA GLN A 385 12.42 3.14 -18.04
C GLN A 385 13.10 3.37 -19.38
N SER A 386 13.99 4.35 -19.44
CA SER A 386 14.77 4.59 -20.66
C SER A 386 15.65 3.39 -20.93
N SER A 387 15.42 2.72 -22.05
CA SER A 387 16.37 1.74 -22.56
C SER A 387 17.58 2.52 -23.09
N THR A 388 18.67 2.42 -22.41
CA THR A 388 19.95 2.81 -23.00
C THR A 388 20.27 1.78 -24.09
N PHE A 389 20.11 2.18 -25.34
CA PHE A 389 20.70 1.46 -26.48
C PHE A 389 22.19 1.64 -26.45
#